data_afe664e752389c65ffe78e4cfa475f92
#
_entry.id   afe664e752389c65ffe78e4cfa475f92
#
_cell.length_a   1.000
_cell.length_b   1.000
_cell.length_c   1.000
_cell.angle_alpha   90.00
_cell.angle_beta   90.00
_cell.angle_gamma   90.00
#
_symmetry.space_group_name_H-M   'P 1'
#
loop_
_entity.id
_entity.type
_entity.pdbx_description
1 polymer ?
#
loop_
_entity_poly.entity_id
_entity_poly.type
_entity_poly.pdbx_seq_one_letter_code
_entity_poly.pdbx_strand_id
1 'polypeptide(L)'
;MLPLRSLFPRSLSLLLSLCAAVAASAATPAPKPNIVYILADDMGYADAGFNGGTDIKTPHLDQLARDGANLKSFYAQPVCSPTRAALLTGRYPSHTGVYGVVRPNAPWGLNLEERTLPQALRSVGYETALVGKWHLGESAPAYLPTRRGFDHQYGLWFGNIDYFTHLRDGVLDWHRNDEPSHDEGYTTHLIAREAVQRIRAKKSGQPLFLYVAFNAVHDPHQVPDSYLAPYAHLDGVRRTYAGMLAAMDEAVGQILAALDQAGLRDNTLVIFSSDNGGASPGKVTSNGPLRAGKGTIYEGGVRVCASARWPGRITAGSVIHEPLHIVDWFPTLLKLAGATSAQKLPVDGRDLWPVLTQGAKSPHEALLLCGTQPGVAAIRSGDWKLLVGAAGKKSSGQIELYNLVNDLGETNNLAATHPEKVRELRAHYDRAQQTAVAPGERPVPATRRP
;
A
#
# COMPACT_ATOMS: atom_id res chain seq x y z
N MET A 1 6.92 94.14 -53.69
CA MET A 1 5.81 93.26 -53.22
C MET A 1 6.41 91.89 -52.91
N LEU A 2 6.71 91.67 -51.67
CA LEU A 2 7.36 90.47 -51.19
C LEU A 2 6.41 89.74 -50.21
N PRO A 3 6.23 88.46 -50.26
CA PRO A 3 5.34 87.78 -49.33
C PRO A 3 6.07 87.38 -48.03
N LEU A 4 5.32 87.42 -46.93
CA LEU A 4 5.68 86.97 -45.57
C LEU A 4 5.97 85.51 -45.51
N ARG A 5 7.05 85.15 -44.84
CA ARG A 5 7.34 83.76 -44.41
C ARG A 5 6.80 83.55 -42.98
N SER A 6 5.92 82.60 -42.80
CA SER A 6 5.45 82.11 -41.50
C SER A 6 6.41 81.09 -40.96
N LEU A 7 6.93 81.31 -39.74
CA LEU A 7 7.70 80.34 -38.95
C LEU A 7 6.75 79.53 -38.05
N PHE A 8 6.73 78.16 -38.22
CA PHE A 8 6.10 77.29 -37.29
C PHE A 8 7.17 76.66 -36.39
N PRO A 9 6.95 76.61 -35.07
CA PRO A 9 7.86 75.85 -34.17
C PRO A 9 7.57 74.33 -34.20
N ARG A 10 8.63 73.56 -34.32
CA ARG A 10 8.59 72.12 -34.22
C ARG A 10 8.48 71.70 -32.76
N SER A 11 7.33 71.19 -32.38
CA SER A 11 7.10 70.49 -31.09
C SER A 11 7.80 69.19 -31.09
N LEU A 12 8.79 69.00 -30.22
CA LEU A 12 9.50 67.74 -29.97
C LEU A 12 8.68 66.89 -28.95
N SER A 13 7.93 65.94 -29.44
CA SER A 13 7.20 64.99 -28.57
C SER A 13 8.15 63.90 -28.06
N LEU A 14 8.52 64.00 -26.79
CA LEU A 14 9.26 62.97 -26.07
C LEU A 14 8.28 61.87 -25.70
N LEU A 15 8.29 60.71 -26.40
CA LEU A 15 7.60 59.48 -26.02
C LEU A 15 8.42 58.79 -24.94
N LEU A 16 8.01 58.93 -23.67
CA LEU A 16 8.48 58.08 -22.58
C LEU A 16 7.84 56.66 -22.75
N SER A 17 8.60 55.71 -23.26
CA SER A 17 8.24 54.29 -23.23
C SER A 17 8.43 53.76 -21.81
N LEU A 18 7.34 53.63 -21.07
CA LEU A 18 7.30 53.00 -19.75
C LEU A 18 7.37 51.46 -19.96
N CYS A 19 8.56 50.87 -19.94
CA CYS A 19 8.72 49.42 -19.86
C CYS A 19 8.28 48.94 -18.48
N ALA A 20 7.01 48.51 -18.36
CA ALA A 20 6.55 47.76 -17.22
C ALA A 20 7.21 46.35 -17.23
N ALA A 21 8.28 46.21 -16.48
CA ALA A 21 8.84 44.90 -16.19
C ALA A 21 7.82 44.12 -15.35
N VAL A 22 7.05 43.23 -15.99
CA VAL A 22 6.26 42.22 -15.30
C VAL A 22 7.27 41.24 -14.69
N ALA A 23 7.58 41.44 -13.41
CA ALA A 23 8.29 40.46 -12.63
C ALA A 23 7.39 39.23 -12.55
N ALA A 24 7.67 38.24 -13.37
CA ALA A 24 7.10 36.91 -13.23
C ALA A 24 7.53 36.40 -11.83
N SER A 25 6.65 36.54 -10.85
CA SER A 25 6.83 35.92 -9.56
C SER A 25 6.93 34.43 -9.83
N ALA A 26 8.13 33.86 -9.71
CA ALA A 26 8.32 32.44 -9.77
C ALA A 26 7.47 31.84 -8.64
N ALA A 27 6.34 31.24 -9.00
CA ALA A 27 5.46 30.60 -8.04
C ALA A 27 6.31 29.60 -7.25
N THR A 28 6.38 29.80 -5.94
CA THR A 28 7.08 28.87 -5.05
C THR A 28 6.50 27.48 -5.33
N PRO A 29 7.33 26.47 -5.64
CA PRO A 29 6.82 25.12 -5.89
C PRO A 29 5.90 24.69 -4.75
N ALA A 30 4.74 24.14 -5.08
CA ALA A 30 3.82 23.65 -4.06
C ALA A 30 4.56 22.69 -3.12
N PRO A 31 4.34 22.76 -1.79
CA PRO A 31 5.03 21.93 -0.84
C PRO A 31 4.74 20.46 -1.16
N LYS A 32 5.79 19.63 -1.10
CA LYS A 32 5.66 18.18 -1.27
C LYS A 32 4.67 17.62 -0.24
N PRO A 33 3.78 16.69 -0.63
CA PRO A 33 2.82 16.14 0.31
C PRO A 33 3.49 15.28 1.37
N ASN A 34 2.91 15.22 2.55
CA ASN A 34 3.15 14.11 3.45
C ASN A 34 2.41 12.87 2.91
N ILE A 35 2.95 11.70 3.17
CA ILE A 35 2.40 10.42 2.76
C ILE A 35 2.28 9.54 3.99
N VAL A 36 1.07 9.11 4.32
CA VAL A 36 0.79 8.16 5.40
C VAL A 36 0.17 6.92 4.76
N TYR A 37 0.90 5.81 4.77
CA TYR A 37 0.40 4.53 4.30
C TYR A 37 0.09 3.64 5.50
N ILE A 38 -1.18 3.31 5.71
CA ILE A 38 -1.67 2.44 6.77
C ILE A 38 -1.97 1.08 6.16
N LEU A 39 -1.27 0.04 6.63
CA LEU A 39 -1.43 -1.33 6.16
C LEU A 39 -1.96 -2.21 7.30
N ALA A 40 -3.12 -2.81 7.11
CA ALA A 40 -3.64 -3.87 7.96
C ALA A 40 -3.08 -5.23 7.55
N ASP A 41 -3.01 -6.18 8.47
CA ASP A 41 -2.53 -7.54 8.27
C ASP A 41 -3.70 -8.51 8.36
N ASP A 42 -3.96 -9.28 7.30
CA ASP A 42 -5.02 -10.30 7.23
C ASP A 42 -6.47 -9.77 7.35
N MET A 43 -6.73 -8.51 7.07
CA MET A 43 -8.10 -7.97 7.15
C MET A 43 -8.95 -8.44 5.97
N GLY A 44 -10.13 -9.02 6.27
CA GLY A 44 -11.08 -9.45 5.24
C GLY A 44 -11.67 -8.30 4.44
N TYR A 45 -11.94 -8.53 3.15
CA TYR A 45 -12.49 -7.53 2.22
C TYR A 45 -13.79 -6.91 2.74
N ALA A 46 -14.69 -7.74 3.29
CA ALA A 46 -15.99 -7.33 3.80
C ALA A 46 -16.02 -7.15 5.32
N ASP A 47 -14.88 -7.06 5.99
CA ASP A 47 -14.82 -6.72 7.42
C ASP A 47 -14.87 -5.20 7.64
N ALA A 48 -14.55 -4.39 6.63
CA ALA A 48 -14.72 -2.95 6.68
C ALA A 48 -16.15 -2.52 6.34
N GLY A 49 -16.70 -1.56 7.09
CA GLY A 49 -18.04 -1.03 6.84
C GLY A 49 -18.17 -0.40 5.46
N PHE A 50 -17.17 0.34 4.97
CA PHE A 50 -17.16 0.93 3.63
C PHE A 50 -17.17 -0.11 2.48
N ASN A 51 -16.91 -1.39 2.78
CA ASN A 51 -17.03 -2.50 1.84
C ASN A 51 -18.26 -3.39 2.08
N GLY A 52 -19.12 -3.02 3.03
CA GLY A 52 -20.38 -3.71 3.31
C GLY A 52 -20.35 -4.59 4.56
N GLY A 53 -19.29 -4.50 5.38
CA GLY A 53 -19.24 -5.14 6.70
C GLY A 53 -20.33 -4.60 7.63
N THR A 54 -21.04 -5.48 8.32
CA THR A 54 -22.16 -5.10 9.19
C THR A 54 -22.00 -5.54 10.63
N ASP A 55 -21.23 -6.56 10.90
CA ASP A 55 -21.03 -7.17 12.22
C ASP A 55 -19.88 -6.54 13.02
N ILE A 56 -18.94 -5.90 12.35
CA ILE A 56 -17.83 -5.16 12.96
C ILE A 56 -17.92 -3.69 12.54
N LYS A 57 -17.83 -2.80 13.50
CA LYS A 57 -17.88 -1.36 13.22
C LYS A 57 -16.49 -0.80 13.02
N THR A 58 -16.31 -0.09 11.90
CA THR A 58 -15.03 0.55 11.50
C THR A 58 -15.25 2.04 11.18
N PRO A 59 -15.75 2.85 12.15
CA PRO A 59 -16.19 4.22 11.87
C PRO A 59 -15.09 5.13 11.30
N HIS A 60 -13.83 4.95 11.72
CA HIS A 60 -12.71 5.78 11.27
C HIS A 60 -12.23 5.38 9.87
N LEU A 61 -12.17 4.10 9.56
CA LEU A 61 -11.90 3.60 8.21
C LEU A 61 -13.02 4.00 7.24
N ASP A 62 -14.28 3.89 7.69
CA ASP A 62 -15.44 4.32 6.90
C ASP A 62 -15.41 5.83 6.64
N GLN A 63 -15.00 6.63 7.63
CA GLN A 63 -14.84 8.07 7.45
C GLN A 63 -13.69 8.38 6.50
N LEU A 64 -12.55 7.67 6.58
CA LEU A 64 -11.44 7.82 5.66
C LEU A 64 -11.89 7.58 4.21
N ALA A 65 -12.69 6.53 3.96
CA ALA A 65 -13.23 6.22 2.65
C ALA A 65 -14.26 7.26 2.18
N ARG A 66 -15.11 7.79 3.07
CA ARG A 66 -16.09 8.86 2.76
C ARG A 66 -15.41 10.18 2.45
N ASP A 67 -14.32 10.53 3.17
CA ASP A 67 -13.55 11.77 2.95
C ASP A 67 -12.61 11.67 1.73
N GLY A 68 -12.53 10.52 1.09
CA GLY A 68 -11.67 10.23 -0.04
C GLY A 68 -12.32 9.30 -1.05
N ALA A 69 -11.56 8.34 -1.56
CA ALA A 69 -11.99 7.33 -2.52
C ALA A 69 -12.00 5.92 -1.91
N ASN A 70 -13.07 5.16 -2.16
CA ASN A 70 -13.12 3.72 -1.93
C ASN A 70 -12.61 2.98 -3.17
N LEU A 71 -11.54 2.18 -3.05
CA LEU A 71 -10.90 1.46 -4.13
C LEU A 71 -11.45 0.03 -4.23
N LYS A 72 -12.60 -0.13 -4.89
CA LYS A 72 -13.37 -1.39 -4.93
C LYS A 72 -12.65 -2.55 -5.62
N SER A 73 -11.73 -2.29 -6.52
CA SER A 73 -10.96 -3.31 -7.25
C SER A 73 -9.46 -3.12 -7.03
N PHE A 74 -9.05 -3.00 -5.76
CA PHE A 74 -7.64 -2.90 -5.39
C PHE A 74 -7.07 -4.27 -5.04
N TYR A 75 -5.91 -4.57 -5.63
CA TYR A 75 -5.26 -5.87 -5.50
C TYR A 75 -3.94 -5.78 -4.75
N ALA A 76 -3.67 -6.81 -3.96
CA ALA A 76 -2.40 -7.09 -3.30
C ALA A 76 -1.92 -8.50 -3.68
N GLN A 77 -0.93 -9.01 -2.97
CA GLN A 77 -0.47 -10.39 -3.13
C GLN A 77 -1.17 -11.31 -2.10
N PRO A 78 -1.17 -12.62 -2.30
CA PRO A 78 -1.94 -13.54 -1.46
C PRO A 78 -1.43 -13.70 -0.02
N VAL A 79 -0.21 -13.19 0.29
CA VAL A 79 0.40 -13.26 1.63
C VAL A 79 1.30 -12.05 1.91
N CYS A 80 1.66 -11.85 3.18
CA CYS A 80 2.27 -10.63 3.74
C CYS A 80 3.58 -10.18 3.08
N SER A 81 4.67 -10.99 3.12
CA SER A 81 5.99 -10.55 2.62
C SER A 81 5.98 -10.18 1.14
N PRO A 82 5.35 -10.96 0.24
CA PRO A 82 5.21 -10.57 -1.17
C PRO A 82 4.51 -9.23 -1.38
N THR A 83 3.44 -8.96 -0.62
CA THR A 83 2.72 -7.68 -0.69
C THR A 83 3.59 -6.51 -0.23
N ARG A 84 4.29 -6.68 0.90
CA ARG A 84 5.17 -5.65 1.46
C ARG A 84 6.36 -5.37 0.54
N ALA A 85 6.96 -6.42 -0.06
CA ALA A 85 7.97 -6.28 -1.11
C ALA A 85 7.41 -5.51 -2.32
N ALA A 86 6.22 -5.88 -2.80
CA ALA A 86 5.56 -5.25 -3.94
C ALA A 86 5.25 -3.77 -3.70
N LEU A 87 4.73 -3.41 -2.53
CA LEU A 87 4.50 -2.01 -2.12
C LEU A 87 5.79 -1.20 -2.13
N LEU A 88 6.83 -1.75 -1.52
CA LEU A 88 8.07 -0.99 -1.27
C LEU A 88 9.01 -0.94 -2.48
N THR A 89 8.81 -1.76 -3.51
CA THR A 89 9.66 -1.79 -4.71
C THR A 89 8.94 -1.41 -6.00
N GLY A 90 7.60 -1.46 -6.00
CA GLY A 90 6.81 -1.32 -7.21
C GLY A 90 6.95 -2.51 -8.18
N ARG A 91 7.38 -3.68 -7.67
CA ARG A 91 7.71 -4.86 -8.48
C ARG A 91 6.94 -6.08 -8.00
N TYR A 92 6.52 -6.92 -8.95
CA TYR A 92 5.82 -8.17 -8.63
C TYR A 92 6.73 -9.17 -7.91
N PRO A 93 6.17 -10.09 -7.11
CA PRO A 93 6.92 -11.19 -6.50
C PRO A 93 7.76 -12.00 -7.47
N SER A 94 7.28 -12.20 -8.69
CA SER A 94 8.03 -12.86 -9.77
C SER A 94 9.31 -12.13 -10.18
N HIS A 95 9.41 -10.83 -9.90
CA HIS A 95 10.58 -10.03 -10.21
C HIS A 95 11.45 -9.71 -9.00
N THR A 96 10.88 -9.71 -7.78
CA THR A 96 11.66 -9.53 -6.55
C THR A 96 12.22 -10.83 -5.99
N GLY A 97 11.65 -11.98 -6.40
CA GLY A 97 11.95 -13.28 -5.82
C GLY A 97 11.23 -13.57 -4.49
N VAL A 98 10.47 -12.61 -3.95
CA VAL A 98 9.73 -12.78 -2.70
C VAL A 98 8.34 -13.35 -3.01
N TYR A 99 8.27 -14.66 -3.29
CA TYR A 99 7.01 -15.36 -3.58
C TYR A 99 6.24 -15.75 -2.33
N GLY A 100 6.94 -16.11 -1.27
CA GLY A 100 6.37 -16.56 0.00
C GLY A 100 6.77 -15.67 1.17
N VAL A 101 6.34 -16.05 2.37
CA VAL A 101 6.67 -15.32 3.60
C VAL A 101 8.14 -15.53 3.98
N VAL A 102 8.81 -14.48 4.39
CA VAL A 102 10.15 -14.55 4.99
C VAL A 102 9.99 -15.06 6.43
N ARG A 103 10.48 -16.26 6.69
CA ARG A 103 10.38 -16.87 8.01
C ARG A 103 11.44 -16.30 8.97
N PRO A 104 11.21 -16.31 10.29
CA PRO A 104 12.24 -15.95 11.26
C PRO A 104 13.53 -16.75 11.01
N ASN A 105 14.67 -16.05 11.13
CA ASN A 105 16.00 -16.60 10.87
C ASN A 105 16.23 -17.13 9.45
N ALA A 106 15.36 -16.77 8.49
CA ALA A 106 15.61 -17.09 7.09
C ALA A 106 16.93 -16.43 6.63
N PRO A 107 17.84 -17.18 5.96
CA PRO A 107 19.11 -16.63 5.52
C PRO A 107 18.97 -15.60 4.38
N TRP A 108 17.77 -15.19 4.05
CA TRP A 108 17.41 -14.28 2.96
C TRP A 108 16.34 -13.28 3.39
N GLY A 109 16.19 -12.22 2.61
CA GLY A 109 15.16 -11.20 2.74
C GLY A 109 14.93 -10.52 1.40
N LEU A 110 14.31 -9.34 1.39
CA LEU A 110 14.18 -8.52 0.19
C LEU A 110 15.56 -8.27 -0.44
N ASN A 111 15.73 -8.64 -1.71
CA ASN A 111 16.99 -8.53 -2.42
C ASN A 111 17.59 -7.11 -2.25
N LEU A 112 18.87 -7.04 -1.90
CA LEU A 112 19.57 -5.80 -1.60
C LEU A 112 19.74 -4.88 -2.82
N GLU A 113 19.63 -5.40 -4.03
CA GLU A 113 19.61 -4.61 -5.26
C GLU A 113 18.28 -3.88 -5.52
N GLU A 114 17.20 -4.28 -4.84
CA GLU A 114 15.91 -3.60 -4.93
C GLU A 114 16.02 -2.20 -4.31
N ARG A 115 15.67 -1.18 -5.09
CA ARG A 115 15.49 0.18 -4.56
C ARG A 115 14.13 0.27 -3.89
N THR A 116 14.11 0.59 -2.61
CA THR A 116 12.86 0.69 -1.86
C THR A 116 12.25 2.10 -1.95
N LEU A 117 10.94 2.18 -1.76
CA LEU A 117 10.19 3.43 -1.72
C LEU A 117 10.77 4.43 -0.70
N PRO A 118 11.08 4.05 0.57
CA PRO A 118 11.70 4.98 1.51
C PRO A 118 13.10 5.43 1.05
N GLN A 119 13.93 4.58 0.43
CA GLN A 119 15.21 5.03 -0.15
C GLN A 119 15.00 6.09 -1.23
N ALA A 120 14.01 5.89 -2.09
CA ALA A 120 13.69 6.83 -3.16
C ALA A 120 13.13 8.16 -2.62
N LEU A 121 12.22 8.12 -1.65
CA LEU A 121 11.64 9.33 -1.04
C LEU A 121 12.67 10.10 -0.21
N ARG A 122 13.53 9.40 0.53
CA ARG A 122 14.62 10.02 1.29
C ARG A 122 15.59 10.78 0.39
N SER A 123 15.88 10.28 -0.83
CA SER A 123 16.76 10.96 -1.79
C SER A 123 16.23 12.32 -2.26
N VAL A 124 14.95 12.61 -2.05
CA VAL A 124 14.32 13.90 -2.36
C VAL A 124 13.85 14.66 -1.13
N GLY A 125 14.40 14.33 0.06
CA GLY A 125 14.28 15.11 1.28
C GLY A 125 13.16 14.69 2.23
N TYR A 126 12.47 13.58 2.00
CA TYR A 126 11.51 13.05 2.99
C TYR A 126 12.22 12.55 4.25
N GLU A 127 11.62 12.80 5.39
CA GLU A 127 11.80 11.99 6.58
C GLU A 127 11.00 10.69 6.38
N THR A 128 11.57 9.54 6.72
CA THR A 128 10.95 8.24 6.46
C THR A 128 10.87 7.41 7.74
N ALA A 129 9.66 6.95 8.09
CA ALA A 129 9.43 6.17 9.27
C ALA A 129 8.58 4.93 8.99
N LEU A 130 9.02 3.79 9.54
CA LEU A 130 8.23 2.56 9.65
C LEU A 130 7.77 2.41 11.10
N VAL A 131 6.47 2.26 11.30
CA VAL A 131 5.89 1.94 12.60
C VAL A 131 5.04 0.67 12.46
N GLY A 132 5.49 -0.42 13.06
CA GLY A 132 4.86 -1.74 13.01
C GLY A 132 5.71 -2.81 12.33
N LYS A 133 5.06 -3.67 11.56
CA LYS A 133 5.60 -4.91 10.99
C LYS A 133 6.46 -4.66 9.73
N TRP A 134 7.68 -5.23 9.73
CA TRP A 134 8.59 -5.22 8.58
C TRP A 134 8.40 -6.43 7.65
N HIS A 135 8.73 -7.63 8.10
CA HIS A 135 8.54 -8.94 7.46
C HIS A 135 9.25 -9.11 6.09
N LEU A 136 10.43 -8.48 5.91
CA LEU A 136 11.22 -8.58 4.67
C LEU A 136 12.68 -8.99 4.91
N GLY A 137 12.95 -9.66 6.04
CA GLY A 137 14.27 -10.19 6.44
C GLY A 137 14.88 -9.45 7.62
N GLU A 138 15.59 -10.23 8.46
CA GLU A 138 16.22 -9.75 9.70
C GLU A 138 17.54 -10.47 10.02
N SER A 139 17.85 -11.56 9.30
CA SER A 139 19.02 -12.40 9.61
C SER A 139 20.38 -11.72 9.41
N ALA A 140 20.40 -10.55 8.79
CA ALA A 140 21.58 -9.71 8.68
C ALA A 140 21.18 -8.23 8.68
N PRO A 141 22.03 -7.32 9.22
CA PRO A 141 21.74 -5.90 9.30
C PRO A 141 21.34 -5.25 7.96
N ALA A 142 21.87 -5.74 6.84
CA ALA A 142 21.55 -5.22 5.51
C ALA A 142 20.06 -5.37 5.12
N TYR A 143 19.32 -6.28 5.74
CA TYR A 143 17.89 -6.46 5.52
C TYR A 143 17.02 -5.58 6.42
N LEU A 144 17.56 -5.02 7.51
CA LEU A 144 16.80 -4.26 8.49
C LEU A 144 16.21 -2.97 7.89
N PRO A 145 15.05 -2.52 8.37
CA PRO A 145 14.35 -1.33 7.83
C PRO A 145 15.25 -0.09 7.74
N THR A 146 16.09 0.14 8.73
CA THR A 146 17.01 1.29 8.80
C THR A 146 18.07 1.25 7.69
N ARG A 147 18.44 0.06 7.20
CA ARG A 147 19.34 -0.13 6.06
C ARG A 147 18.59 -0.13 4.72
N ARG A 148 17.26 -0.24 4.80
CA ARG A 148 16.37 -0.24 3.62
C ARG A 148 15.65 1.10 3.42
N GLY A 149 16.18 2.18 4.00
CA GLY A 149 15.81 3.56 3.72
C GLY A 149 14.89 4.24 4.71
N PHE A 150 14.51 3.59 5.81
CA PHE A 150 13.81 4.25 6.90
C PHE A 150 14.78 4.94 7.87
N ASP A 151 14.53 6.22 8.18
CA ASP A 151 15.30 6.99 9.18
C ASP A 151 14.89 6.58 10.59
N HIS A 152 13.66 6.05 10.75
CA HIS A 152 13.11 5.58 12.02
C HIS A 152 12.34 4.29 11.81
N GLN A 153 12.49 3.34 12.75
CA GLN A 153 11.70 2.13 12.83
C GLN A 153 11.27 1.89 14.29
N TYR A 154 10.01 1.45 14.47
CA TYR A 154 9.49 1.00 15.75
C TYR A 154 8.48 -0.11 15.53
N GLY A 155 8.71 -1.28 16.13
CA GLY A 155 7.84 -2.45 16.01
C GLY A 155 8.59 -3.75 15.74
N LEU A 156 7.96 -4.67 15.04
CA LEU A 156 8.44 -6.03 14.85
C LEU A 156 9.09 -6.26 13.49
N TRP A 157 10.06 -7.17 13.44
CA TRP A 157 10.72 -7.60 12.22
C TRP A 157 10.11 -8.88 11.63
N PHE A 158 9.54 -9.75 12.47
CA PHE A 158 8.92 -11.01 12.07
C PHE A 158 7.51 -10.85 11.47
N GLY A 159 6.91 -11.98 11.14
CA GLY A 159 5.57 -12.01 10.55
C GLY A 159 4.44 -11.80 11.54
N ASN A 160 4.60 -12.25 12.77
CA ASN A 160 3.64 -12.10 13.88
C ASN A 160 4.36 -12.30 15.22
N ILE A 161 3.76 -11.79 16.27
CA ILE A 161 4.23 -11.90 17.66
C ILE A 161 3.02 -11.97 18.60
N ASP A 162 3.22 -12.34 19.83
CA ASP A 162 2.25 -12.11 20.90
C ASP A 162 2.03 -10.60 21.11
N TYR A 163 0.76 -10.17 21.19
CA TYR A 163 0.40 -8.75 21.20
C TYR A 163 0.68 -8.02 22.50
N PHE A 164 0.96 -8.76 23.59
CA PHE A 164 1.21 -8.18 24.92
C PHE A 164 2.66 -8.40 25.37
N THR A 165 3.20 -9.60 25.14
CA THR A 165 4.57 -9.92 25.54
C THR A 165 5.61 -9.55 24.49
N HIS A 166 5.16 -9.32 23.25
CA HIS A 166 5.99 -9.04 22.07
C HIS A 166 6.97 -10.15 21.71
N LEU A 167 6.69 -11.35 22.21
CA LEU A 167 7.51 -12.54 21.95
C LEU A 167 6.98 -13.32 20.75
N ARG A 168 7.89 -13.95 20.03
CA ARG A 168 7.60 -15.02 19.09
C ARG A 168 8.50 -16.21 19.40
N ASP A 169 7.89 -17.36 19.66
CA ASP A 169 8.61 -18.60 20.00
C ASP A 169 9.63 -18.36 21.16
N GLY A 170 9.28 -17.51 22.13
CA GLY A 170 10.08 -17.16 23.29
C GLY A 170 11.16 -16.10 23.01
N VAL A 171 11.27 -15.58 21.79
CA VAL A 171 12.24 -14.53 21.42
C VAL A 171 11.53 -13.17 21.32
N LEU A 172 12.10 -12.14 21.93
CA LEU A 172 11.59 -10.76 21.82
C LEU A 172 11.80 -10.26 20.39
N ASP A 173 10.70 -9.84 19.75
CA ASP A 173 10.71 -9.21 18.43
C ASP A 173 9.98 -7.87 18.48
N TRP A 174 10.49 -6.96 19.30
CA TRP A 174 10.03 -5.58 19.39
C TRP A 174 11.24 -4.67 19.45
N HIS A 175 11.34 -3.75 18.51
CA HIS A 175 12.57 -3.00 18.26
C HIS A 175 12.29 -1.51 18.11
N ARG A 176 13.28 -0.70 18.49
CA ARG A 176 13.37 0.71 18.13
C ARG A 176 14.65 0.91 17.32
N ASN A 177 14.50 1.15 16.03
CA ASN A 177 15.60 1.06 15.06
C ASN A 177 16.22 -0.35 15.07
N ASP A 178 17.52 -0.46 15.29
CA ASP A 178 18.22 -1.73 15.27
C ASP A 178 18.34 -2.37 16.68
N GLU A 179 17.76 -1.74 17.72
CA GLU A 179 17.89 -2.16 19.11
C GLU A 179 16.59 -2.75 19.66
N PRO A 180 16.64 -3.82 20.48
CA PRO A 180 15.48 -4.32 21.18
C PRO A 180 14.82 -3.25 22.06
N SER A 181 13.50 -3.24 22.10
CA SER A 181 12.70 -2.34 22.94
C SER A 181 11.81 -3.16 23.85
N HIS A 182 11.85 -2.84 25.15
CA HIS A 182 11.09 -3.54 26.20
C HIS A 182 9.85 -2.73 26.61
N ASP A 183 9.21 -2.05 25.67
CA ASP A 183 7.94 -1.35 25.93
C ASP A 183 6.86 -2.34 26.35
N GLU A 184 6.06 -1.93 27.35
CA GLU A 184 4.90 -2.70 27.80
C GLU A 184 3.63 -2.19 27.13
N GLY A 185 2.68 -3.09 26.85
CA GLY A 185 1.36 -2.76 26.35
C GLY A 185 0.93 -3.54 25.11
N TYR A 186 -0.26 -3.26 24.65
CA TYR A 186 -0.86 -3.87 23.48
C TYR A 186 -0.25 -3.29 22.18
N THR A 187 0.26 -4.14 21.30
CA THR A 187 1.03 -3.70 20.11
C THR A 187 0.30 -2.66 19.26
N THR A 188 -1.02 -2.84 19.03
CA THR A 188 -1.81 -1.89 18.23
C THR A 188 -1.82 -0.48 18.86
N HIS A 189 -1.91 -0.38 20.18
CA HIS A 189 -1.83 0.90 20.88
C HIS A 189 -0.43 1.51 20.84
N LEU A 190 0.61 0.67 20.95
CA LEU A 190 2.00 1.12 20.85
C LEU A 190 2.30 1.68 19.45
N ILE A 191 1.84 1.00 18.39
CA ILE A 191 1.96 1.45 17.00
C ILE A 191 1.23 2.79 16.80
N ALA A 192 -0.01 2.91 17.28
CA ALA A 192 -0.76 4.16 17.21
C ALA A 192 -0.04 5.31 17.89
N ARG A 193 0.42 5.10 19.13
CA ARG A 193 1.16 6.09 19.91
C ARG A 193 2.42 6.57 19.21
N GLU A 194 3.22 5.65 18.69
CA GLU A 194 4.46 6.00 17.98
C GLU A 194 4.16 6.75 16.66
N ALA A 195 3.15 6.31 15.89
CA ALA A 195 2.73 7.00 14.67
C ALA A 195 2.29 8.45 14.96
N VAL A 196 1.49 8.66 16.01
CA VAL A 196 1.09 9.99 16.48
C VAL A 196 2.29 10.84 16.90
N GLN A 197 3.26 10.24 17.59
CA GLN A 197 4.51 10.94 17.97
C GLN A 197 5.31 11.38 16.74
N ARG A 198 5.41 10.54 15.70
CA ARG A 198 6.11 10.92 14.45
C ARG A 198 5.42 12.07 13.74
N ILE A 199 4.08 12.08 13.69
CA ILE A 199 3.30 13.17 13.11
C ILE A 199 3.56 14.48 13.87
N ARG A 200 3.51 14.45 15.21
CA ARG A 200 3.73 15.62 16.07
C ARG A 200 5.19 16.13 16.03
N ALA A 201 6.14 15.22 15.90
CA ALA A 201 7.58 15.54 15.83
C ALA A 201 8.04 16.00 14.44
N LYS A 202 7.16 15.96 13.43
CA LYS A 202 7.48 16.32 12.05
C LYS A 202 8.07 17.73 11.99
N LYS A 203 9.23 17.85 11.36
CA LYS A 203 9.91 19.14 11.18
C LYS A 203 9.16 19.99 10.12
N SER A 204 9.07 21.28 10.39
CA SER A 204 8.53 22.23 9.41
C SER A 204 9.36 22.19 8.12
N GLY A 205 8.68 22.26 6.98
CA GLY A 205 9.35 22.26 5.65
C GLY A 205 9.83 20.89 5.17
N GLN A 206 10.00 19.87 6.04
CA GLN A 206 10.40 18.53 5.64
C GLN A 206 9.17 17.63 5.46
N PRO A 207 8.92 17.05 4.27
CA PRO A 207 7.80 16.13 4.08
C PRO A 207 8.06 14.80 4.80
N LEU A 208 6.98 14.15 5.26
CA LEU A 208 7.02 12.88 5.99
C LEU A 208 6.46 11.75 5.11
N PHE A 209 7.20 10.64 5.05
CA PHE A 209 6.65 9.33 4.65
C PHE A 209 6.54 8.46 5.89
N LEU A 210 5.32 8.19 6.32
CA LEU A 210 5.00 7.36 7.47
C LEU A 210 4.30 6.09 7.00
N TYR A 211 4.98 4.95 7.12
CA TYR A 211 4.44 3.62 6.84
C TYR A 211 4.00 2.99 8.16
N VAL A 212 2.69 2.99 8.43
CA VAL A 212 2.09 2.38 9.61
C VAL A 212 1.60 0.99 9.23
N ALA A 213 2.41 -0.01 9.54
CA ALA A 213 2.16 -1.40 9.19
C ALA A 213 1.70 -2.18 10.43
N PHE A 214 0.39 -2.15 10.70
CA PHE A 214 -0.16 -2.91 11.84
C PHE A 214 0.13 -4.40 11.67
N ASN A 215 0.39 -5.09 12.78
CA ASN A 215 0.29 -6.55 12.87
C ASN A 215 -1.17 -6.99 13.12
N ALA A 216 -2.05 -6.08 13.51
CA ALA A 216 -3.48 -6.31 13.59
C ALA A 216 -4.08 -6.36 12.16
N VAL A 217 -4.93 -7.32 11.89
CA VAL A 217 -5.65 -8.24 12.78
C VAL A 217 -5.17 -9.70 12.65
N HIS A 218 -3.86 -9.92 12.38
CA HIS A 218 -3.23 -11.24 12.21
C HIS A 218 -3.23 -12.03 13.52
N ASP A 219 -3.23 -13.36 13.46
CA ASP A 219 -3.01 -14.21 14.63
C ASP A 219 -1.62 -13.98 15.27
N PRO A 220 -1.51 -14.28 16.61
CA PRO A 220 -2.49 -14.82 17.54
C PRO A 220 -3.60 -13.79 17.83
N HIS A 221 -4.85 -14.29 17.88
CA HIS A 221 -5.97 -13.38 18.13
C HIS A 221 -6.04 -13.03 19.62
N GLN A 222 -5.61 -11.80 19.91
CA GLN A 222 -5.50 -11.25 21.26
C GLN A 222 -5.91 -9.79 21.26
N VAL A 223 -6.70 -9.38 22.24
CA VAL A 223 -7.15 -8.00 22.39
C VAL A 223 -7.47 -7.73 23.87
N PRO A 224 -7.32 -6.49 24.37
CA PRO A 224 -7.78 -6.14 25.71
C PRO A 224 -9.29 -6.40 25.88
N ASP A 225 -9.71 -6.90 27.04
CA ASP A 225 -11.10 -7.31 27.32
C ASP A 225 -12.12 -6.20 27.07
N SER A 226 -11.74 -4.93 27.22
CA SER A 226 -12.59 -3.78 26.95
C SER A 226 -13.15 -3.73 25.51
N TYR A 227 -12.44 -4.33 24.55
CA TYR A 227 -12.89 -4.41 23.15
C TYR A 227 -13.82 -5.60 22.87
N LEU A 228 -13.99 -6.54 23.81
CA LEU A 228 -14.84 -7.71 23.60
C LEU A 228 -16.33 -7.46 23.87
N ALA A 229 -16.64 -6.52 24.77
CA ALA A 229 -18.00 -6.25 25.20
C ALA A 229 -18.96 -5.84 24.06
N PRO A 230 -18.60 -4.96 23.12
CA PRO A 230 -19.45 -4.57 21.99
C PRO A 230 -19.77 -5.73 21.05
N TYR A 231 -18.98 -6.80 21.07
CA TYR A 231 -19.07 -7.97 20.19
C TYR A 231 -19.52 -9.24 20.91
N ALA A 232 -20.28 -9.10 22.02
CA ALA A 232 -20.80 -10.24 22.77
C ALA A 232 -21.77 -11.13 21.98
N HIS A 233 -22.32 -10.61 20.87
CA HIS A 233 -23.17 -11.35 19.93
C HIS A 233 -22.39 -12.24 18.96
N LEU A 234 -21.06 -12.12 18.92
CA LEU A 234 -20.18 -12.97 18.11
C LEU A 234 -19.53 -14.03 18.98
N ASP A 235 -19.25 -15.17 18.39
CA ASP A 235 -18.68 -16.33 19.08
C ASP A 235 -17.21 -16.57 18.76
N GLY A 236 -16.53 -17.21 19.71
CA GLY A 236 -15.18 -17.77 19.53
C GLY A 236 -14.17 -16.74 19.04
N VAL A 237 -13.34 -17.17 18.09
CA VAL A 237 -12.25 -16.35 17.56
C VAL A 237 -12.74 -15.13 16.74
N ARG A 238 -13.94 -15.19 16.15
CA ARG A 238 -14.55 -14.05 15.43
C ARG A 238 -14.77 -12.86 16.35
N ARG A 239 -15.20 -13.11 17.60
CA ARG A 239 -15.38 -12.08 18.62
C ARG A 239 -14.06 -11.38 18.94
N THR A 240 -12.98 -12.15 19.16
CA THR A 240 -11.67 -11.58 19.45
C THR A 240 -11.14 -10.78 18.26
N TYR A 241 -11.26 -11.32 17.05
CA TYR A 241 -10.91 -10.63 15.80
C TYR A 241 -11.67 -9.30 15.64
N ALA A 242 -12.98 -9.29 15.95
CA ALA A 242 -13.78 -8.06 15.90
C ALA A 242 -13.27 -7.00 16.88
N GLY A 243 -12.89 -7.41 18.08
CA GLY A 243 -12.24 -6.52 19.05
C GLY A 243 -10.89 -5.98 18.56
N MET A 244 -10.06 -6.84 17.93
CA MET A 244 -8.79 -6.42 17.35
C MET A 244 -8.98 -5.40 16.23
N LEU A 245 -9.98 -5.62 15.37
CA LEU A 245 -10.30 -4.70 14.28
C LEU A 245 -10.81 -3.36 14.82
N ALA A 246 -11.64 -3.37 15.87
CA ALA A 246 -12.10 -2.16 16.52
C ALA A 246 -10.93 -1.37 17.14
N ALA A 247 -9.99 -2.06 17.80
CA ALA A 247 -8.79 -1.41 18.35
C ALA A 247 -7.90 -0.80 17.25
N MET A 248 -7.80 -1.47 16.10
CA MET A 248 -7.06 -0.94 14.95
C MET A 248 -7.79 0.27 14.33
N ASP A 249 -9.11 0.21 14.19
CA ASP A 249 -9.91 1.33 13.69
C ASP A 249 -9.79 2.57 14.59
N GLU A 250 -9.83 2.38 15.92
CA GLU A 250 -9.56 3.46 16.88
C GLU A 250 -8.16 4.04 16.70
N ALA A 251 -7.15 3.19 16.53
CA ALA A 251 -5.77 3.60 16.26
C ALA A 251 -5.66 4.44 14.98
N VAL A 252 -6.37 4.06 13.92
CA VAL A 252 -6.48 4.86 12.69
C VAL A 252 -7.12 6.21 12.99
N GLY A 253 -8.18 6.25 13.79
CA GLY A 253 -8.81 7.50 14.23
C GLY A 253 -7.82 8.43 14.94
N GLN A 254 -6.99 7.90 15.84
CA GLN A 254 -5.97 8.68 16.55
C GLN A 254 -4.91 9.27 15.59
N ILE A 255 -4.49 8.50 14.59
CA ILE A 255 -3.55 8.96 13.55
C ILE A 255 -4.15 10.09 12.72
N LEU A 256 -5.41 9.93 12.27
CA LEU A 256 -6.11 10.96 11.50
C LEU A 256 -6.30 12.24 12.31
N ALA A 257 -6.70 12.12 13.58
CA ALA A 257 -6.84 13.25 14.49
C ALA A 257 -5.50 13.96 14.75
N ALA A 258 -4.38 13.23 14.82
CA ALA A 258 -3.06 13.83 14.97
C ALA A 258 -2.65 14.67 13.74
N LEU A 259 -2.98 14.20 12.52
CA LEU A 259 -2.78 14.98 11.29
C LEU A 259 -3.60 16.27 11.30
N ASP A 260 -4.85 16.19 11.74
CA ASP A 260 -5.75 17.35 11.84
C ASP A 260 -5.22 18.37 12.87
N GLN A 261 -4.86 17.92 14.06
CA GLN A 261 -4.30 18.75 15.15
C GLN A 261 -2.97 19.41 14.78
N ALA A 262 -2.15 18.74 13.96
CA ALA A 262 -0.88 19.26 13.47
C ALA A 262 -1.03 20.22 12.27
N GLY A 263 -2.26 20.45 11.75
CA GLY A 263 -2.50 21.25 10.56
C GLY A 263 -1.96 20.62 9.28
N LEU A 264 -1.81 19.30 9.25
CA LEU A 264 -1.20 18.58 8.11
C LEU A 264 -2.24 17.95 7.17
N ARG A 265 -3.53 17.93 7.56
CA ARG A 265 -4.62 17.25 6.85
C ARG A 265 -4.62 17.52 5.33
N ASP A 266 -4.60 18.81 4.96
CA ASP A 266 -4.80 19.23 3.57
C ASP A 266 -3.58 18.97 2.67
N ASN A 267 -2.40 18.80 3.26
CA ASN A 267 -1.18 18.45 2.53
C ASN A 267 -0.68 17.02 2.86
N THR A 268 -1.61 16.10 3.13
CA THR A 268 -1.28 14.71 3.40
C THR A 268 -2.15 13.76 2.58
N LEU A 269 -1.50 12.90 1.80
CA LEU A 269 -2.13 11.72 1.21
C LEU A 269 -2.13 10.59 2.25
N VAL A 270 -3.31 10.19 2.69
CA VAL A 270 -3.51 9.02 3.55
C VAL A 270 -4.04 7.87 2.72
N ILE A 271 -3.37 6.73 2.78
CA ILE A 271 -3.73 5.49 2.09
C ILE A 271 -3.96 4.41 3.13
N PHE A 272 -5.02 3.64 2.96
CA PHE A 272 -5.30 2.44 3.74
C PHE A 272 -5.48 1.25 2.83
N SER A 273 -4.91 0.09 3.18
CA SER A 273 -5.26 -1.20 2.57
C SER A 273 -4.96 -2.37 3.51
N SER A 274 -5.54 -3.56 3.23
CA SER A 274 -5.03 -4.82 3.78
C SER A 274 -3.85 -5.32 2.93
N ASP A 275 -2.96 -6.12 3.52
CA ASP A 275 -1.82 -6.70 2.81
C ASP A 275 -2.19 -7.96 2.00
N ASN A 276 -3.25 -8.64 2.37
CA ASN A 276 -3.85 -9.75 1.62
C ASN A 276 -5.30 -9.93 2.07
N GLY A 277 -6.02 -10.82 1.42
CA GLY A 277 -7.37 -11.16 1.84
C GLY A 277 -7.39 -11.85 3.21
N GLY A 278 -8.53 -11.75 3.88
CA GLY A 278 -8.71 -12.28 5.23
C GLY A 278 -8.43 -13.78 5.33
N ALA A 279 -7.83 -14.17 6.45
CA ALA A 279 -7.54 -15.56 6.77
C ALA A 279 -8.78 -16.29 7.29
N SER A 280 -8.91 -17.60 6.99
CA SER A 280 -10.03 -18.44 7.47
C SER A 280 -11.41 -17.78 7.31
N PRO A 281 -11.81 -17.42 6.08
CA PRO A 281 -13.08 -16.73 5.83
C PRO A 281 -14.27 -17.59 6.29
N GLY A 282 -15.30 -16.93 6.86
CA GLY A 282 -16.47 -17.56 7.44
C GLY A 282 -16.29 -18.11 8.86
N LYS A 283 -15.03 -18.11 9.38
CA LYS A 283 -14.74 -18.47 10.79
C LYS A 283 -14.10 -17.31 11.55
N VAL A 284 -13.16 -16.62 10.94
CA VAL A 284 -12.39 -15.53 11.54
C VAL A 284 -12.70 -14.22 10.83
N THR A 285 -12.56 -14.20 9.50
CA THR A 285 -12.72 -13.01 8.66
C THR A 285 -13.92 -13.14 7.73
N SER A 286 -14.32 -12.02 7.13
CA SER A 286 -15.30 -11.98 6.05
C SER A 286 -14.65 -11.39 4.78
N ASN A 287 -14.58 -12.22 3.73
CA ASN A 287 -14.21 -11.72 2.40
C ASN A 287 -15.45 -11.36 1.55
N GLY A 288 -16.67 -11.40 2.14
CA GLY A 288 -17.93 -11.10 1.47
C GLY A 288 -18.21 -12.05 0.31
N PRO A 289 -18.56 -11.55 -0.89
CA PRO A 289 -18.87 -12.41 -2.02
C PRO A 289 -17.63 -13.04 -2.67
N LEU A 290 -16.42 -12.65 -2.26
CA LEU A 290 -15.17 -13.09 -2.87
C LEU A 290 -14.81 -14.52 -2.43
N ARG A 291 -14.37 -15.32 -3.39
CA ARG A 291 -13.99 -16.72 -3.15
C ARG A 291 -12.70 -16.82 -2.36
N ALA A 292 -12.68 -17.73 -1.38
CA ALA A 292 -11.52 -18.12 -0.58
C ALA A 292 -10.91 -16.94 0.22
N GLY A 293 -9.59 -16.93 0.45
CA GLY A 293 -8.91 -15.95 1.26
C GLY A 293 -7.39 -16.09 1.20
N LYS A 294 -6.70 -15.59 2.21
CA LYS A 294 -5.24 -15.60 2.35
C LYS A 294 -4.58 -16.87 1.80
N GLY A 295 -3.50 -16.70 1.05
CA GLY A 295 -2.71 -17.78 0.46
C GLY A 295 -3.26 -18.32 -0.85
N THR A 296 -4.35 -17.74 -1.39
CA THR A 296 -4.93 -18.13 -2.68
C THR A 296 -4.91 -16.99 -3.68
N ILE A 297 -4.92 -17.32 -4.97
CA ILE A 297 -5.02 -16.33 -6.05
C ILE A 297 -6.47 -16.10 -6.52
N TYR A 298 -7.47 -16.65 -5.80
CA TYR A 298 -8.88 -16.26 -5.95
C TYR A 298 -9.11 -14.83 -5.42
N GLU A 299 -10.21 -14.22 -5.85
CA GLU A 299 -10.52 -12.83 -5.48
C GLU A 299 -10.40 -12.58 -3.97
N GLY A 300 -10.91 -13.49 -3.13
CA GLY A 300 -10.85 -13.35 -1.68
C GLY A 300 -9.44 -13.43 -1.08
N GLY A 301 -8.43 -13.88 -1.84
CA GLY A 301 -7.04 -13.90 -1.38
C GLY A 301 -6.23 -12.66 -1.80
N VAL A 302 -6.61 -12.02 -2.92
CA VAL A 302 -5.80 -10.96 -3.54
C VAL A 302 -6.52 -9.62 -3.71
N ARG A 303 -7.85 -9.59 -3.74
CA ARG A 303 -8.63 -8.35 -3.76
C ARG A 303 -8.90 -7.91 -2.32
N VAL A 304 -8.39 -6.73 -1.96
CA VAL A 304 -8.38 -6.26 -0.58
C VAL A 304 -9.18 -4.97 -0.41
N CYS A 305 -9.65 -4.73 0.83
CA CYS A 305 -10.23 -3.45 1.17
C CYS A 305 -9.15 -2.35 1.10
N ALA A 306 -9.48 -1.24 0.44
CA ALA A 306 -8.56 -0.12 0.29
C ALA A 306 -9.28 1.20 0.10
N SER A 307 -8.67 2.27 0.61
CA SER A 307 -9.14 3.64 0.44
C SER A 307 -7.97 4.62 0.37
N ALA A 308 -8.20 5.80 -0.21
CA ALA A 308 -7.22 6.86 -0.26
C ALA A 308 -7.89 8.23 -0.08
N ARG A 309 -7.31 9.09 0.78
CA ARG A 309 -7.80 10.44 1.05
C ARG A 309 -6.69 11.47 0.85
N TRP A 310 -6.99 12.51 0.09
CA TRP A 310 -6.22 13.75 0.05
C TRP A 310 -7.20 14.91 -0.21
N PRO A 311 -7.54 15.70 0.79
CA PRO A 311 -8.50 16.79 0.64
C PRO A 311 -8.11 17.75 -0.49
N GLY A 312 -9.11 18.16 -1.30
CA GLY A 312 -8.89 19.02 -2.44
C GLY A 312 -8.15 18.39 -3.64
N ARG A 313 -7.73 17.12 -3.54
CA ARG A 313 -7.06 16.41 -4.63
C ARG A 313 -7.81 15.15 -5.06
N ILE A 314 -8.33 14.37 -4.10
CA ILE A 314 -9.18 13.20 -4.35
C ILE A 314 -10.60 13.61 -3.98
N THR A 315 -11.55 13.37 -4.88
CA THR A 315 -12.96 13.69 -4.65
C THR A 315 -13.52 12.83 -3.51
N ALA A 316 -14.05 13.48 -2.48
CA ALA A 316 -14.67 12.80 -1.36
C ALA A 316 -15.89 11.99 -1.81
N GLY A 317 -16.04 10.79 -1.24
CA GLY A 317 -17.11 9.85 -1.56
C GLY A 317 -16.99 9.17 -2.93
N SER A 318 -15.87 9.34 -3.64
CA SER A 318 -15.67 8.66 -4.92
C SER A 318 -15.48 7.16 -4.72
N VAL A 319 -15.97 6.39 -5.71
CA VAL A 319 -15.84 4.93 -5.74
C VAL A 319 -15.12 4.53 -7.02
N ILE A 320 -13.96 3.89 -6.87
CA ILE A 320 -13.11 3.49 -8.00
C ILE A 320 -13.28 1.99 -8.23
N HIS A 321 -13.84 1.65 -9.39
CA HIS A 321 -14.03 0.25 -9.83
C HIS A 321 -12.91 -0.25 -10.74
N GLU A 322 -12.05 0.64 -11.23
CA GLU A 322 -10.91 0.29 -12.06
C GLU A 322 -9.94 -0.63 -11.32
N PRO A 323 -9.42 -1.68 -11.96
CA PRO A 323 -8.45 -2.56 -11.34
C PRO A 323 -7.13 -1.84 -11.10
N LEU A 324 -6.70 -1.77 -9.85
CA LEU A 324 -5.46 -1.18 -9.36
C LEU A 324 -4.69 -2.20 -8.54
N HIS A 325 -3.38 -2.06 -8.47
CA HIS A 325 -2.53 -2.98 -7.72
C HIS A 325 -1.59 -2.24 -6.76
N ILE A 326 -1.19 -2.90 -5.69
CA ILE A 326 -0.33 -2.30 -4.66
C ILE A 326 1.04 -1.85 -5.19
N VAL A 327 1.57 -2.47 -6.25
CA VAL A 327 2.80 -2.03 -6.93
C VAL A 327 2.71 -0.62 -7.51
N ASP A 328 1.50 -0.15 -7.79
CA ASP A 328 1.24 1.14 -8.44
C ASP A 328 1.52 2.33 -7.52
N TRP A 329 1.47 2.11 -6.21
CA TRP A 329 1.80 3.16 -5.25
C TRP A 329 3.25 3.60 -5.36
N PHE A 330 4.19 2.70 -5.69
CA PHE A 330 5.60 3.07 -5.83
C PHE A 330 5.81 4.19 -6.87
N PRO A 331 5.52 4.02 -8.17
CA PRO A 331 5.72 5.08 -9.17
C PRO A 331 4.80 6.29 -8.92
N THR A 332 3.59 6.09 -8.41
CA THR A 332 2.66 7.18 -8.10
C THR A 332 3.21 8.09 -7.02
N LEU A 333 3.67 7.52 -5.90
CA LEU A 333 4.21 8.28 -4.78
C LEU A 333 5.52 8.97 -5.15
N LEU A 334 6.38 8.33 -5.95
CA LEU A 334 7.60 8.97 -6.46
C LEU A 334 7.28 10.19 -7.32
N LYS A 335 6.31 10.07 -8.23
CA LYS A 335 5.87 11.19 -9.07
C LYS A 335 5.32 12.35 -8.24
N LEU A 336 4.46 12.07 -7.25
CA LEU A 336 3.91 13.10 -6.34
C LEU A 336 4.99 13.77 -5.49
N ALA A 337 6.03 13.02 -5.12
CA ALA A 337 7.18 13.53 -4.36
C ALA A 337 8.21 14.27 -5.22
N GLY A 338 8.08 14.25 -6.55
CA GLY A 338 9.09 14.76 -7.46
C GLY A 338 10.38 13.93 -7.48
N ALA A 339 10.27 12.63 -7.17
CA ALA A 339 11.38 11.69 -7.25
C ALA A 339 11.37 10.96 -8.59
N THR A 340 12.56 10.55 -9.05
CA THR A 340 12.66 9.72 -10.26
C THR A 340 12.30 8.27 -9.97
N SER A 341 11.52 7.65 -10.85
CA SER A 341 11.31 6.21 -10.90
C SER A 341 12.40 5.46 -11.66
N ALA A 342 13.33 6.18 -12.29
CA ALA A 342 14.45 5.57 -12.99
C ALA A 342 15.35 4.82 -12.00
N GLN A 343 15.53 3.53 -12.22
CA GLN A 343 16.31 2.63 -11.38
C GLN A 343 16.86 1.45 -12.19
N LYS A 344 17.83 0.71 -11.61
CA LYS A 344 18.48 -0.44 -12.25
C LYS A 344 17.49 -1.54 -12.63
N LEU A 345 16.55 -1.86 -11.72
CA LEU A 345 15.57 -2.91 -11.91
C LEU A 345 14.23 -2.28 -12.35
N PRO A 346 13.61 -2.74 -13.46
CA PRO A 346 12.37 -2.16 -13.97
C PRO A 346 11.22 -2.23 -12.96
N VAL A 347 10.42 -1.16 -12.90
CA VAL A 347 9.20 -1.09 -12.10
C VAL A 347 8.03 -1.69 -12.88
N ASP A 348 7.22 -2.52 -12.22
CA ASP A 348 6.00 -3.10 -12.80
C ASP A 348 4.79 -2.19 -12.61
N GLY A 349 4.75 -1.48 -11.49
CA GLY A 349 3.69 -0.54 -11.14
C GLY A 349 3.53 0.58 -12.15
N ARG A 350 2.32 1.13 -12.21
CA ARG A 350 1.92 2.24 -13.06
C ARG A 350 1.42 3.41 -12.22
N ASP A 351 1.48 4.62 -12.77
CA ASP A 351 0.92 5.80 -12.11
C ASP A 351 -0.61 5.70 -12.05
N LEU A 352 -1.15 5.51 -10.86
CA LEU A 352 -2.60 5.43 -10.63
C LEU A 352 -3.25 6.80 -10.33
N TRP A 353 -2.47 7.87 -10.25
CA TRP A 353 -2.98 9.20 -9.91
C TRP A 353 -4.10 9.69 -10.83
N PRO A 354 -4.01 9.55 -12.18
CA PRO A 354 -5.11 9.91 -13.08
C PRO A 354 -6.41 9.13 -12.83
N VAL A 355 -6.32 7.87 -12.39
CA VAL A 355 -7.50 7.08 -12.04
C VAL A 355 -8.20 7.64 -10.80
N LEU A 356 -7.43 8.04 -9.79
CA LEU A 356 -7.96 8.59 -8.54
C LEU A 356 -8.56 9.99 -8.68
N THR A 357 -8.06 10.80 -9.64
CA THR A 357 -8.36 12.24 -9.67
C THR A 357 -9.06 12.72 -10.93
N GLN A 358 -9.03 11.94 -12.02
CA GLN A 358 -9.53 12.34 -13.34
C GLN A 358 -10.51 11.35 -13.94
N GLY A 359 -10.83 10.26 -13.22
CA GLY A 359 -11.70 9.20 -13.72
C GLY A 359 -11.11 8.42 -14.91
N ALA A 360 -9.78 8.40 -15.04
CA ALA A 360 -9.12 7.64 -16.09
C ALA A 360 -9.33 6.14 -15.88
N LYS A 361 -9.21 5.39 -16.96
CA LYS A 361 -9.19 3.92 -16.91
C LYS A 361 -7.89 3.41 -16.24
N SER A 362 -7.93 2.17 -15.76
CA SER A 362 -6.73 1.50 -15.25
C SER A 362 -5.58 1.61 -16.24
N PRO A 363 -4.37 1.94 -15.78
CA PRO A 363 -3.19 2.02 -16.66
C PRO A 363 -2.65 0.64 -17.05
N HIS A 364 -3.26 -0.44 -16.56
CA HIS A 364 -2.85 -1.81 -16.82
C HIS A 364 -3.70 -2.44 -17.92
N GLU A 365 -3.05 -2.96 -18.95
CA GLU A 365 -3.67 -3.88 -19.91
C GLU A 365 -4.05 -5.19 -19.21
N ALA A 366 -3.15 -5.68 -18.33
CA ALA A 366 -3.38 -6.84 -17.49
C ALA A 366 -2.61 -6.72 -16.16
N LEU A 367 -3.22 -7.16 -15.06
CA LEU A 367 -2.60 -7.29 -13.75
C LEU A 367 -2.08 -8.72 -13.55
N LEU A 368 -0.87 -8.85 -13.02
CA LEU A 368 -0.29 -10.13 -12.59
C LEU A 368 -0.49 -10.28 -11.07
N LEU A 369 -1.20 -11.32 -10.67
CA LEU A 369 -1.42 -11.70 -9.27
C LEU A 369 -0.62 -12.97 -9.01
N CYS A 370 0.57 -12.83 -8.43
CA CYS A 370 1.47 -13.95 -8.20
C CYS A 370 0.95 -14.86 -7.09
N GLY A 371 1.05 -16.16 -7.28
CA GLY A 371 0.87 -17.14 -6.20
C GLY A 371 2.08 -17.16 -5.25
N THR A 372 2.01 -18.05 -4.27
CA THR A 372 3.06 -18.20 -3.25
C THR A 372 4.27 -19.02 -3.71
N GLN A 373 4.31 -19.39 -4.99
CA GLN A 373 5.41 -20.15 -5.62
C GLN A 373 5.45 -19.87 -7.13
N PRO A 374 6.60 -20.05 -7.78
CA PRO A 374 6.72 -19.96 -9.23
C PRO A 374 5.72 -20.86 -9.97
N GLY A 375 5.25 -20.42 -11.12
CA GLY A 375 4.30 -21.17 -11.96
C GLY A 375 2.82 -21.05 -11.53
N VAL A 376 2.55 -20.40 -10.40
CA VAL A 376 1.18 -20.11 -9.94
C VAL A 376 0.93 -18.62 -10.03
N ALA A 377 -0.10 -18.24 -10.80
CA ALA A 377 -0.51 -16.84 -10.90
C ALA A 377 -1.95 -16.70 -11.43
N ALA A 378 -2.54 -15.54 -11.22
CA ALA A 378 -3.70 -15.13 -11.97
C ALA A 378 -3.37 -13.90 -12.83
N ILE A 379 -4.02 -13.80 -13.98
CA ILE A 379 -3.99 -12.64 -14.87
C ILE A 379 -5.40 -12.05 -14.90
N ARG A 380 -5.51 -10.78 -14.53
CA ARG A 380 -6.75 -10.01 -14.71
C ARG A 380 -6.57 -9.00 -15.84
N SER A 381 -7.42 -9.09 -16.87
CA SER A 381 -7.52 -8.12 -17.97
C SER A 381 -8.97 -7.70 -18.14
N GLY A 382 -9.27 -6.43 -17.90
CA GLY A 382 -10.64 -5.93 -17.86
C GLY A 382 -11.51 -6.73 -16.89
N ASP A 383 -12.57 -7.35 -17.43
CA ASP A 383 -13.55 -8.14 -16.65
C ASP A 383 -13.14 -9.61 -16.47
N TRP A 384 -12.11 -10.05 -17.16
CA TRP A 384 -11.71 -11.45 -17.21
C TRP A 384 -10.51 -11.73 -16.28
N LYS A 385 -10.56 -12.91 -15.66
CA LYS A 385 -9.47 -13.41 -14.83
C LYS A 385 -9.17 -14.87 -15.16
N LEU A 386 -7.91 -15.11 -15.55
CA LEU A 386 -7.36 -16.45 -15.80
C LEU A 386 -6.48 -16.86 -14.62
N LEU A 387 -6.71 -18.06 -14.08
CA LEU A 387 -5.86 -18.68 -13.08
C LEU A 387 -5.02 -19.77 -13.72
N VAL A 388 -3.72 -19.76 -13.42
CA VAL A 388 -2.73 -20.72 -13.92
C VAL A 388 -2.05 -21.39 -12.73
N GLY A 389 -1.96 -22.71 -12.74
CA GLY A 389 -1.41 -23.49 -11.63
C GLY A 389 -2.41 -23.71 -10.49
N ALA A 390 -1.91 -24.17 -9.33
CA ALA A 390 -2.74 -24.47 -8.17
C ALA A 390 -3.16 -23.16 -7.46
N ALA A 391 -4.37 -22.70 -7.71
CA ALA A 391 -4.91 -21.44 -7.17
C ALA A 391 -5.02 -21.41 -5.63
N GLY A 392 -5.01 -22.57 -4.98
CA GLY A 392 -5.06 -22.77 -3.53
C GLY A 392 -4.86 -24.23 -3.17
N LYS A 393 -4.78 -24.56 -1.88
CA LYS A 393 -4.49 -25.94 -1.37
C LYS A 393 -5.42 -27.05 -1.91
N LYS A 394 -6.64 -26.68 -2.34
CA LYS A 394 -7.64 -27.62 -2.86
C LYS A 394 -7.83 -27.51 -4.38
N SER A 395 -7.01 -26.70 -5.07
CA SER A 395 -7.09 -26.55 -6.51
C SER A 395 -6.47 -27.75 -7.22
N SER A 396 -7.11 -28.20 -8.31
CA SER A 396 -6.61 -29.29 -9.17
C SER A 396 -5.38 -28.91 -10.01
N GLY A 397 -4.95 -27.63 -9.98
CA GLY A 397 -3.91 -27.13 -10.87
C GLY A 397 -4.36 -26.91 -12.32
N GLN A 398 -5.64 -27.08 -12.60
CA GLN A 398 -6.23 -26.83 -13.91
C GLN A 398 -6.33 -25.32 -14.17
N ILE A 399 -6.36 -24.95 -15.45
CA ILE A 399 -6.67 -23.60 -15.88
C ILE A 399 -8.12 -23.26 -15.55
N GLU A 400 -8.33 -22.13 -14.88
CA GLU A 400 -9.65 -21.61 -14.54
C GLU A 400 -9.82 -20.22 -15.17
N LEU A 401 -10.98 -19.94 -15.77
CA LEU A 401 -11.31 -18.64 -16.38
C LEU A 401 -12.63 -18.13 -15.82
N TYR A 402 -12.66 -16.88 -15.37
CA TYR A 402 -13.84 -16.23 -14.81
C TYR A 402 -14.10 -14.87 -15.43
N ASN A 403 -15.39 -14.50 -15.53
CA ASN A 403 -15.81 -13.13 -15.82
C ASN A 403 -16.30 -12.49 -14.51
N LEU A 404 -15.50 -11.59 -13.94
CA LEU A 404 -15.71 -11.04 -12.60
C LEU A 404 -16.89 -10.05 -12.50
N VAL A 405 -17.41 -9.55 -13.61
CA VAL A 405 -18.64 -8.71 -13.61
C VAL A 405 -19.86 -9.56 -13.34
N ASN A 406 -19.90 -10.76 -13.93
CA ASN A 406 -21.05 -11.65 -13.83
C ASN A 406 -20.89 -12.69 -12.72
N ASP A 407 -19.66 -12.98 -12.32
CA ASP A 407 -19.30 -14.04 -11.35
C ASP A 407 -18.12 -13.58 -10.48
N LEU A 408 -18.39 -12.63 -9.60
CA LEU A 408 -17.37 -12.13 -8.65
C LEU A 408 -16.92 -13.21 -7.66
N GLY A 409 -17.76 -14.21 -7.42
CA GLY A 409 -17.48 -15.35 -6.54
C GLY A 409 -16.66 -16.47 -7.19
N GLU A 410 -16.30 -16.34 -8.48
CA GLU A 410 -15.45 -17.32 -9.20
C GLU A 410 -16.02 -18.75 -9.10
N THR A 411 -17.32 -18.91 -9.33
CA THR A 411 -18.06 -20.16 -9.18
C THR A 411 -18.21 -20.95 -10.48
N ASN A 412 -18.20 -20.26 -11.64
CA ASN A 412 -18.43 -20.85 -12.94
C ASN A 412 -17.18 -20.76 -13.82
N ASN A 413 -16.42 -21.84 -13.94
CA ASN A 413 -15.22 -21.91 -14.77
C ASN A 413 -15.58 -21.93 -16.26
N LEU A 414 -15.23 -20.88 -16.97
CA LEU A 414 -15.50 -20.67 -18.39
C LEU A 414 -14.35 -21.12 -19.33
N ALA A 415 -13.29 -21.73 -18.81
CA ALA A 415 -12.10 -22.06 -19.61
C ALA A 415 -12.41 -22.97 -20.81
N ALA A 416 -13.31 -23.93 -20.64
CA ALA A 416 -13.68 -24.85 -21.72
C ALA A 416 -14.53 -24.18 -22.81
N THR A 417 -15.33 -23.17 -22.47
CA THR A 417 -16.26 -22.52 -23.38
C THR A 417 -15.68 -21.25 -24.05
N HIS A 418 -14.56 -20.72 -23.53
CA HIS A 418 -13.91 -19.51 -24.04
C HIS A 418 -12.39 -19.72 -24.27
N PRO A 419 -12.00 -20.70 -25.11
CA PRO A 419 -10.58 -21.03 -25.31
C PRO A 419 -9.77 -19.89 -25.92
N GLU A 420 -10.38 -18.99 -26.71
CA GLU A 420 -9.75 -17.79 -27.26
C GLU A 420 -9.34 -16.81 -26.14
N LYS A 421 -10.22 -16.61 -25.14
CA LYS A 421 -9.93 -15.74 -23.98
C LYS A 421 -8.84 -16.36 -23.10
N VAL A 422 -8.83 -17.68 -22.94
CA VAL A 422 -7.76 -18.39 -22.27
C VAL A 422 -6.40 -18.11 -22.97
N ARG A 423 -6.36 -18.22 -24.31
CA ARG A 423 -5.12 -17.94 -25.08
C ARG A 423 -4.66 -16.49 -24.92
N GLU A 424 -5.59 -15.55 -24.99
CA GLU A 424 -5.31 -14.11 -24.82
C GLU A 424 -4.67 -13.84 -23.47
N LEU A 425 -5.31 -14.24 -22.36
CA LEU A 425 -4.79 -13.97 -21.01
C LEU A 425 -3.52 -14.80 -20.71
N ARG A 426 -3.42 -16.01 -21.26
CA ARG A 426 -2.22 -16.83 -21.14
C ARG A 426 -1.00 -16.16 -21.78
N ALA A 427 -1.16 -15.44 -22.88
CA ALA A 427 -0.06 -14.70 -23.49
C ALA A 427 0.49 -13.58 -22.59
N HIS A 428 -0.36 -12.93 -21.76
CA HIS A 428 0.11 -11.99 -20.74
C HIS A 428 0.92 -12.69 -19.65
N TYR A 429 0.46 -13.85 -19.18
CA TYR A 429 1.20 -14.66 -18.21
C TYR A 429 2.56 -15.09 -18.78
N ASP A 430 2.59 -15.62 -19.99
CA ASP A 430 3.82 -16.12 -20.59
C ASP A 430 4.86 -14.99 -20.79
N ARG A 431 4.42 -13.78 -21.16
CA ARG A 431 5.30 -12.60 -21.20
C ARG A 431 5.88 -12.26 -19.84
N ALA A 432 5.05 -12.25 -18.78
CA ALA A 432 5.50 -11.97 -17.43
C ALA A 432 6.49 -13.02 -16.90
N GLN A 433 6.35 -14.27 -17.31
CA GLN A 433 7.29 -15.34 -16.90
C GLN A 433 8.68 -15.23 -17.54
N GLN A 434 8.83 -14.53 -18.68
CA GLN A 434 10.12 -14.37 -19.35
C GLN A 434 11.15 -13.61 -18.50
N THR A 435 10.70 -12.75 -17.60
CA THR A 435 11.54 -11.94 -16.71
C THR A 435 11.45 -12.39 -15.24
N ALA A 436 10.74 -13.50 -14.98
CA ALA A 436 10.60 -14.04 -13.63
C ALA A 436 11.95 -14.55 -13.11
N VAL A 437 12.21 -14.29 -11.84
CA VAL A 437 13.39 -14.75 -11.13
C VAL A 437 13.03 -15.90 -10.19
N ALA A 438 14.02 -16.72 -9.83
CA ALA A 438 13.83 -17.76 -8.83
C ALA A 438 13.46 -17.14 -7.45
N PRO A 439 12.80 -17.90 -6.56
CA PRO A 439 12.60 -17.48 -5.18
C PRO A 439 13.91 -16.99 -4.55
N GLY A 440 13.82 -15.89 -3.81
CA GLY A 440 14.98 -15.18 -3.29
C GLY A 440 15.65 -15.87 -2.13
N GLU A 441 16.44 -16.90 -2.40
CA GLU A 441 17.32 -17.55 -1.44
C GLU A 441 18.77 -17.15 -1.64
N ARG A 442 19.06 -15.84 -1.75
CA ARG A 442 20.44 -15.38 -1.80
C ARG A 442 20.89 -14.97 -0.40
N PRO A 443 21.68 -15.79 0.31
CA PRO A 443 22.22 -15.41 1.60
C PRO A 443 23.11 -14.17 1.44
N VAL A 444 23.09 -13.28 2.45
CA VAL A 444 24.05 -12.18 2.51
C VAL A 444 25.46 -12.79 2.55
N PRO A 445 26.41 -12.31 1.73
CA PRO A 445 27.79 -12.78 1.80
C PRO A 445 28.34 -12.68 3.22
N ALA A 446 29.07 -13.71 3.67
CA ALA A 446 29.61 -13.80 5.03
C ALA A 446 30.41 -12.55 5.47
N THR A 447 31.02 -11.84 4.53
CA THR A 447 31.76 -10.59 4.75
C THR A 447 30.87 -9.41 5.20
N ARG A 448 29.55 -9.55 5.17
CA ARG A 448 28.59 -8.51 5.62
C ARG A 448 27.86 -8.89 6.90
N ARG A 449 28.19 -10.02 7.52
CA ARG A 449 27.75 -10.34 8.89
C ARG A 449 28.64 -9.59 9.87
N PRO A 450 28.07 -8.93 10.89
CA PRO A 450 28.87 -8.28 11.92
C PRO A 450 29.75 -9.28 12.68
#